data_e30fac8165ff0ee02aa8f86eb7c377e1
#
_entry.id   e30fac8165ff0ee02aa8f86eb7c377e1
#
_cell.length_a   1.000
_cell.length_b   1.000
_cell.length_c   1.000
_cell.angle_alpha   90.00
_cell.angle_beta   90.00
_cell.angle_gamma   90.00
#
_symmetry.space_group_name_H-M   'P 1'
#
loop_
_entity.id
_entity.type
_entity.pdbx_description
1 polymer ?
#
loop_
_entity_poly.entity_id
_entity_poly.type
_entity_poly.pdbx_seq_one_letter_code
_entity_poly.pdbx_strand_id
1 'polypeptide(L)'
;MNCLILWSWKLAVPTITKANINRGVVKLKTINPILNTFITGDCEQVLKEIPSDSIDFVLTSPPYADKRDYGNENSSISPDEYVEWFLPKGREIYRVLKPTGSFILNISDKVVDGFQHLYVFELLLRLCKEVGFHLVRDYIWYNPATPPNVYSRGGYGRTKKSHEYCFWFSKGSDWTFELDPIRKPYSKDMQKYLDGKGK
;
A
#
# COMPACT_ATOMS: atom_id res chain seq x y z
N MET A 1 15.20 -1.47 -4.76
CA MET A 1 14.86 -0.11 -4.26
C MET A 1 13.41 -0.13 -3.81
N ASN A 2 13.19 -0.41 -2.53
CA ASN A 2 11.85 -0.48 -1.97
C ASN A 2 11.41 0.94 -1.63
N CYS A 3 10.55 1.55 -2.45
CA CYS A 3 10.06 2.90 -2.22
C CYS A 3 8.94 2.84 -1.18
N LEU A 4 9.22 3.24 0.04
CA LEU A 4 8.25 3.53 1.07
C LEU A 4 8.00 5.03 1.03
N ILE A 5 6.81 5.46 0.63
CA ILE A 5 6.42 6.87 0.70
C ILE A 5 5.70 7.05 2.03
N LEU A 6 6.39 7.62 3.01
CA LEU A 6 5.82 8.00 4.29
C LEU A 6 5.40 9.47 4.20
N TRP A 7 4.10 9.75 4.32
CA TRP A 7 3.57 11.10 4.38
C TRP A 7 3.08 11.42 5.80
N SER A 8 3.66 12.47 6.38
CA SER A 8 3.13 13.07 7.61
C SER A 8 2.45 14.40 7.26
N TRP A 9 1.18 14.55 7.63
CA TRP A 9 0.42 15.78 7.40
C TRP A 9 0.76 16.84 8.45
N LYS A 10 1.76 17.65 8.16
CA LYS A 10 1.83 19.04 8.66
C LYS A 10 2.36 19.90 7.52
N LEU A 11 1.54 20.81 7.04
CA LEU A 11 1.90 21.81 6.03
C LEU A 11 3.08 22.65 6.51
N ALA A 12 4.27 22.33 6.02
CA ALA A 12 5.43 23.23 5.97
C ALA A 12 6.20 22.86 4.70
N VAL A 13 6.47 23.86 3.86
CA VAL A 13 7.21 23.73 2.61
C VAL A 13 8.60 23.12 2.88
N PRO A 14 9.02 22.07 2.15
CA PRO A 14 10.16 21.26 2.53
C PRO A 14 11.49 21.84 2.06
N THR A 15 12.47 21.85 2.94
CA THR A 15 13.88 21.75 2.54
C THR A 15 14.22 20.28 2.47
N ILE A 16 14.48 19.75 1.27
CA ILE A 16 14.84 18.33 1.07
C ILE A 16 16.29 18.15 1.55
N THR A 17 16.46 17.51 2.69
CA THR A 17 17.77 17.06 3.18
C THR A 17 17.87 15.53 3.01
N LYS A 18 18.97 15.06 2.40
CA LYS A 18 19.30 13.63 2.34
C LYS A 18 19.87 13.20 3.69
N ALA A 19 19.15 12.35 4.42
CA ALA A 19 19.70 11.68 5.59
C ALA A 19 20.28 10.32 5.20
N ASN A 20 21.56 10.11 5.43
CA ASN A 20 22.23 8.80 5.31
C ASN A 20 22.20 8.09 6.66
N ILE A 21 21.38 7.06 6.80
CA ILE A 21 21.31 6.22 8.01
C ILE A 21 22.31 5.03 7.92
N ASN A 22 23.47 5.22 7.33
CA ASN A 22 24.42 4.12 7.11
C ASN A 22 25.55 4.02 8.14
N ARG A 23 25.46 4.63 9.33
CA ARG A 23 26.48 4.47 10.38
C ARG A 23 25.89 4.44 11.78
N GLY A 24 25.56 3.21 12.24
CA GLY A 24 25.22 2.97 13.64
C GLY A 24 23.72 3.05 13.93
N VAL A 25 23.19 2.08 14.64
CA VAL A 25 21.80 1.99 15.08
C VAL A 25 21.50 3.16 16.02
N VAL A 26 20.95 4.25 15.49
CA VAL A 26 20.46 5.38 16.29
C VAL A 26 18.95 5.28 16.37
N LYS A 27 18.43 4.74 17.48
CA LYS A 27 16.99 4.79 17.76
C LYS A 27 16.52 6.23 17.79
N LEU A 28 15.65 6.60 16.87
CA LEU A 28 15.04 7.92 16.83
C LEU A 28 14.07 8.06 18.01
N LYS A 29 14.28 9.05 18.87
CA LYS A 29 13.36 9.36 19.97
C LYS A 29 12.11 10.11 19.49
N THR A 30 12.20 10.77 18.33
CA THR A 30 11.12 11.54 17.71
C THR A 30 11.16 11.36 16.19
N ILE A 31 10.04 11.64 15.51
CA ILE A 31 9.94 11.63 14.05
C ILE A 31 10.60 12.87 13.39
N ASN A 32 10.85 13.95 14.12
CA ASN A 32 11.31 15.22 13.57
C ASN A 32 12.55 15.12 12.66
N PRO A 33 13.58 14.30 12.97
CA PRO A 33 14.77 14.19 12.12
C PRO A 33 14.53 13.63 10.73
N ILE A 34 13.42 12.91 10.52
CA ILE A 34 13.09 12.25 9.25
C ILE A 34 11.93 12.93 8.50
N LEU A 35 11.37 14.00 9.05
CA LEU A 35 10.33 14.76 8.37
C LEU A 35 10.84 15.34 7.05
N ASN A 36 10.09 15.15 5.97
CA ASN A 36 10.40 15.65 4.63
C ASN A 36 11.78 15.18 4.10
N THR A 37 12.20 13.97 4.45
CA THR A 37 13.48 13.39 4.02
C THR A 37 13.27 12.14 3.18
N PHE A 38 14.26 11.82 2.33
CA PHE A 38 14.35 10.52 1.65
C PHE A 38 15.36 9.66 2.40
N ILE A 39 14.93 8.46 2.79
CA ILE A 39 15.77 7.48 3.46
C ILE A 39 16.02 6.33 2.50
N THR A 40 17.29 6.02 2.24
CA THR A 40 17.68 4.88 1.42
C THR A 40 18.13 3.74 2.33
N GLY A 41 17.53 2.56 2.18
CA GLY A 41 17.88 1.40 2.97
C GLY A 41 16.87 0.27 2.81
N ASP A 42 17.10 -0.84 3.47
CA ASP A 42 16.10 -1.88 3.63
C ASP A 42 14.96 -1.35 4.50
N CYS A 43 13.71 -1.44 3.99
CA CYS A 43 12.56 -0.82 4.64
C CYS A 43 12.27 -1.43 6.02
N GLU A 44 12.54 -2.72 6.23
CA GLU A 44 12.33 -3.37 7.52
C GLU A 44 13.31 -2.84 8.57
N GLN A 45 14.58 -2.63 8.19
CA GLN A 45 15.57 -2.05 9.10
C GLN A 45 15.28 -0.57 9.38
N VAL A 46 14.94 0.20 8.34
CA VAL A 46 14.59 1.62 8.48
C VAL A 46 13.38 1.80 9.40
N LEU A 47 12.34 0.98 9.23
CA LEU A 47 11.14 1.06 10.06
C LEU A 47 11.43 0.81 11.53
N LYS A 48 12.35 -0.10 11.88
CA LYS A 48 12.74 -0.38 13.28
C LYS A 48 13.28 0.85 14.00
N GLU A 49 13.85 1.81 13.27
CA GLU A 49 14.36 3.07 13.82
C GLU A 49 13.27 4.14 14.02
N ILE A 50 12.09 3.96 13.41
CA ILE A 50 10.99 4.89 13.52
C ILE A 50 10.20 4.61 14.82
N PRO A 51 9.87 5.65 15.62
CA PRO A 51 9.07 5.47 16.82
C PRO A 51 7.71 4.84 16.54
N SER A 52 7.20 4.04 17.47
CA SER A 52 5.83 3.54 17.41
C SER A 52 4.83 4.70 17.42
N ASP A 53 3.66 4.49 16.79
CA ASP A 53 2.53 5.44 16.81
C ASP A 53 2.90 6.86 16.33
N SER A 54 3.82 6.98 15.37
CA SER A 54 4.35 8.27 14.91
C SER A 54 3.97 8.64 13.48
N ILE A 55 3.53 7.69 12.66
CA ILE A 55 3.22 7.86 11.24
C ILE A 55 1.71 7.96 11.05
N ASP A 56 1.27 8.97 10.31
CA ASP A 56 -0.14 9.19 10.00
C ASP A 56 -0.61 8.34 8.80
N PHE A 57 0.29 8.16 7.81
CA PHE A 57 -0.08 7.51 6.56
C PHE A 57 1.10 6.75 5.94
N VAL A 58 0.85 5.52 5.52
CA VAL A 58 1.79 4.70 4.75
C VAL A 58 1.14 4.33 3.42
N LEU A 59 1.87 4.56 2.32
CA LEU A 59 1.53 4.07 0.99
C LEU A 59 2.72 3.30 0.45
N THR A 60 2.50 2.07 -0.01
CA THR A 60 3.53 1.29 -0.67
C THR A 60 3.00 0.44 -1.80
N SER A 61 3.83 0.29 -2.84
CA SER A 61 3.70 -0.70 -3.89
C SER A 61 4.97 -1.55 -3.86
N PRO A 62 5.01 -2.61 -3.05
CA PRO A 62 6.20 -3.44 -2.91
C PRO A 62 6.51 -4.18 -4.21
N PRO A 63 7.73 -4.73 -4.39
CA PRO A 63 8.01 -5.63 -5.50
C PRO A 63 6.94 -6.72 -5.58
N TYR A 64 6.36 -6.91 -6.78
CA TYR A 64 5.37 -7.96 -6.97
C TYR A 64 6.06 -9.31 -7.16
N ALA A 65 5.45 -10.36 -6.65
CA ALA A 65 6.02 -11.69 -6.71
C ALA A 65 6.47 -12.05 -8.12
N ASP A 66 7.78 -12.27 -8.31
CA ASP A 66 8.40 -12.80 -9.53
C ASP A 66 7.98 -12.09 -10.85
N LYS A 67 7.56 -10.84 -10.74
CA LYS A 67 6.97 -10.10 -11.86
C LYS A 67 7.98 -9.27 -12.66
N ARG A 68 9.06 -8.82 -12.01
CA ARG A 68 10.14 -8.04 -12.60
C ARG A 68 11.46 -8.35 -11.92
N ASP A 69 12.52 -8.36 -12.67
CA ASP A 69 13.87 -8.30 -12.13
C ASP A 69 14.14 -6.87 -11.64
N TYR A 70 14.25 -6.70 -10.34
CA TYR A 70 14.58 -5.42 -9.70
C TYR A 70 16.09 -5.25 -9.48
N GLY A 71 16.92 -6.19 -9.98
CA GLY A 71 18.38 -6.12 -9.89
C GLY A 71 18.93 -6.30 -8.46
N ASN A 72 18.17 -6.90 -7.55
CA ASN A 72 18.57 -7.18 -6.17
C ASN A 72 18.04 -8.54 -5.69
N GLU A 73 18.47 -9.00 -4.51
CA GLU A 73 18.10 -10.29 -3.94
C GLU A 73 16.58 -10.50 -3.78
N ASN A 74 15.79 -9.43 -3.75
CA ASN A 74 14.32 -9.48 -3.65
C ASN A 74 13.63 -9.55 -5.01
N SER A 75 14.38 -9.68 -6.11
CA SER A 75 13.84 -9.67 -7.48
C SER A 75 13.06 -10.93 -7.83
N SER A 76 13.23 -12.01 -7.06
CA SER A 76 12.72 -13.34 -7.37
C SER A 76 11.92 -13.99 -6.23
N ILE A 77 11.21 -13.18 -5.43
CA ILE A 77 10.35 -13.73 -4.38
C ILE A 77 9.20 -14.47 -5.05
N SER A 78 9.12 -15.78 -4.84
CA SER A 78 8.04 -16.60 -5.38
C SER A 78 6.68 -16.21 -4.78
N PRO A 79 5.57 -16.43 -5.49
CA PRO A 79 4.24 -16.21 -4.92
C PRO A 79 3.99 -16.98 -3.61
N ASP A 80 4.54 -18.19 -3.48
CA ASP A 80 4.40 -19.04 -2.28
C ASP A 80 5.13 -18.46 -1.05
N GLU A 81 6.26 -17.77 -1.26
CA GLU A 81 7.07 -17.18 -0.20
C GLU A 81 6.67 -15.72 0.11
N TYR A 82 5.88 -15.10 -0.75
CA TYR A 82 5.61 -13.67 -0.71
C TYR A 82 4.97 -13.21 0.60
N VAL A 83 4.05 -13.98 1.12
CA VAL A 83 3.32 -13.65 2.35
C VAL A 83 4.27 -13.63 3.54
N GLU A 84 5.09 -14.67 3.70
CA GLU A 84 6.08 -14.75 4.77
C GLU A 84 7.14 -13.63 4.66
N TRP A 85 7.54 -13.30 3.45
CA TRP A 85 8.47 -12.20 3.19
C TRP A 85 7.88 -10.83 3.57
N PHE A 86 6.58 -10.59 3.35
CA PHE A 86 5.96 -9.28 3.60
C PHE A 86 5.52 -9.10 5.05
N LEU A 87 5.12 -10.15 5.76
CA LEU A 87 4.57 -10.07 7.11
C LEU A 87 5.44 -9.32 8.12
N PRO A 88 6.77 -9.53 8.20
CA PRO A 88 7.63 -8.74 9.10
C PRO A 88 7.54 -7.24 8.82
N LYS A 89 7.50 -6.85 7.55
CA LYS A 89 7.32 -5.45 7.10
C LYS A 89 5.95 -4.92 7.49
N GLY A 90 4.91 -5.75 7.33
CA GLY A 90 3.54 -5.43 7.76
C GLY A 90 3.45 -5.17 9.27
N ARG A 91 4.15 -5.96 10.09
CA ARG A 91 4.22 -5.76 11.56
C ARG A 91 4.88 -4.43 11.93
N GLU A 92 5.99 -4.08 11.25
CA GLU A 92 6.66 -2.80 11.50
C GLU A 92 5.82 -1.61 11.02
N ILE A 93 5.14 -1.72 9.87
CA ILE A 93 4.18 -0.71 9.40
C ILE A 93 3.08 -0.52 10.45
N TYR A 94 2.51 -1.60 10.96
CA TYR A 94 1.49 -1.54 12.03
C TYR A 94 2.03 -0.85 13.28
N ARG A 95 3.24 -1.17 13.71
CA ARG A 95 3.87 -0.60 14.90
C ARG A 95 4.05 0.90 14.79
N VAL A 96 4.58 1.39 13.67
CA VAL A 96 4.87 2.83 13.47
C VAL A 96 3.62 3.65 13.18
N LEU A 97 2.55 3.03 12.68
CA LEU A 97 1.32 3.71 12.33
C LEU A 97 0.59 4.17 13.60
N LYS A 98 0.09 5.42 13.61
CA LYS A 98 -0.76 5.94 14.68
C LYS A 98 -2.07 5.16 14.78
N PRO A 99 -2.76 5.15 15.94
CA PRO A 99 -4.10 4.56 16.04
C PRO A 99 -5.11 5.10 15.03
N THR A 100 -4.99 6.38 14.65
CA THR A 100 -5.82 7.07 13.62
C THR A 100 -5.22 6.99 12.24
N GLY A 101 -4.10 6.29 12.06
CA GLY A 101 -3.34 6.22 10.82
C GLY A 101 -3.92 5.26 9.81
N SER A 102 -3.56 5.48 8.55
CA SER A 102 -3.99 4.67 7.40
C SER A 102 -2.81 4.07 6.66
N PHE A 103 -2.98 2.84 6.19
CA PHE A 103 -2.03 2.12 5.35
C PHE A 103 -2.68 1.71 4.03
N ILE A 104 -2.11 2.14 2.90
CA ILE A 104 -2.53 1.72 1.56
C ILE A 104 -1.47 0.78 0.98
N LEU A 105 -1.90 -0.44 0.64
CA LEU A 105 -1.09 -1.43 -0.05
C LEU A 105 -1.57 -1.57 -1.49
N ASN A 106 -0.77 -1.08 -2.45
CA ASN A 106 -1.00 -1.36 -3.85
C ASN A 106 -0.27 -2.64 -4.24
N ILE A 107 -1.00 -3.63 -4.74
CA ILE A 107 -0.46 -4.95 -5.06
C ILE A 107 -1.21 -5.60 -6.21
N SER A 108 -0.51 -6.40 -6.99
CA SER A 108 -1.08 -7.18 -8.09
C SER A 108 -0.76 -8.65 -7.91
N ASP A 109 -1.69 -9.52 -8.26
CA ASP A 109 -1.51 -10.95 -8.31
C ASP A 109 -0.63 -11.40 -9.49
N LYS A 110 -0.28 -12.67 -9.49
CA LYS A 110 0.42 -13.38 -10.56
C LYS A 110 -0.41 -14.58 -11.02
N VAL A 111 -0.19 -14.98 -12.25
CA VAL A 111 -0.71 -16.25 -12.80
C VAL A 111 0.42 -17.28 -12.79
N VAL A 112 0.18 -18.41 -12.18
CA VAL A 112 1.07 -19.57 -12.12
C VAL A 112 0.32 -20.77 -12.70
N ASP A 113 0.93 -21.49 -13.63
CA ASP A 113 0.36 -22.70 -14.28
C ASP A 113 -1.07 -22.49 -14.82
N GLY A 114 -1.33 -21.31 -15.36
CA GLY A 114 -2.65 -20.98 -15.89
C GLY A 114 -3.68 -20.50 -14.85
N PHE A 115 -3.39 -20.48 -13.56
CA PHE A 115 -4.30 -20.07 -12.50
C PHE A 115 -3.84 -18.80 -11.79
N GLN A 116 -4.79 -18.00 -11.31
CA GLN A 116 -4.49 -16.85 -10.47
C GLN A 116 -4.00 -17.32 -9.11
N HIS A 117 -2.78 -16.94 -8.74
CA HIS A 117 -2.23 -17.26 -7.43
C HIS A 117 -2.88 -16.40 -6.34
N LEU A 118 -3.19 -17.00 -5.20
CA LEU A 118 -4.01 -16.36 -4.16
C LEU A 118 -3.20 -15.58 -3.11
N TYR A 119 -1.88 -15.46 -3.26
CA TYR A 119 -1.01 -14.82 -2.26
C TYR A 119 -1.45 -13.41 -1.84
N VAL A 120 -2.09 -12.65 -2.74
CA VAL A 120 -2.60 -11.30 -2.45
C VAL A 120 -3.73 -11.35 -1.43
N PHE A 121 -4.63 -12.31 -1.57
CA PHE A 121 -5.77 -12.49 -0.66
C PHE A 121 -5.32 -13.13 0.66
N GLU A 122 -4.36 -14.04 0.61
CA GLU A 122 -3.75 -14.62 1.81
C GLU A 122 -3.04 -13.54 2.62
N LEU A 123 -2.23 -12.69 1.97
CA LEU A 123 -1.58 -11.56 2.62
C LEU A 123 -2.60 -10.61 3.27
N LEU A 124 -3.67 -10.27 2.55
CA LEU A 124 -4.77 -9.46 3.10
C LEU A 124 -5.33 -10.07 4.39
N LEU A 125 -5.66 -11.37 4.35
CA LEU A 125 -6.22 -12.07 5.51
C LEU A 125 -5.25 -12.12 6.68
N ARG A 126 -3.98 -12.39 6.43
CA ARG A 126 -2.96 -12.49 7.48
C ARG A 126 -2.58 -11.13 8.07
N LEU A 127 -2.56 -10.08 7.27
CA LEU A 127 -2.42 -8.71 7.78
C LEU A 127 -3.56 -8.35 8.74
N CYS A 128 -4.78 -8.76 8.44
CA CYS A 128 -5.91 -8.53 9.35
C CYS A 128 -5.88 -9.44 10.59
N LYS A 129 -5.66 -10.75 10.42
CA LYS A 129 -5.82 -11.74 11.50
C LYS A 129 -4.63 -11.86 12.42
N GLU A 130 -3.39 -11.71 11.87
CA GLU A 130 -2.16 -11.94 12.62
C GLU A 130 -1.45 -10.64 13.02
N VAL A 131 -1.52 -9.59 12.16
CA VAL A 131 -0.88 -8.31 12.46
C VAL A 131 -1.83 -7.38 13.22
N GLY A 132 -3.14 -7.47 12.96
CA GLY A 132 -4.16 -6.70 13.66
C GLY A 132 -4.70 -5.51 12.88
N PHE A 133 -4.42 -5.39 11.59
CA PHE A 133 -5.03 -4.39 10.75
C PHE A 133 -6.54 -4.62 10.56
N HIS A 134 -7.29 -3.54 10.40
CA HIS A 134 -8.66 -3.56 9.92
C HIS A 134 -8.70 -3.16 8.45
N LEU A 135 -9.31 -3.98 7.60
CA LEU A 135 -9.57 -3.60 6.21
C LEU A 135 -10.72 -2.58 6.19
N VAL A 136 -10.41 -1.34 5.77
CA VAL A 136 -11.41 -0.28 5.63
C VAL A 136 -12.10 -0.38 4.27
N ARG A 137 -11.32 -0.56 3.20
CA ARG A 137 -11.83 -0.65 1.83
C ARG A 137 -10.82 -1.33 0.89
N ASP A 138 -11.35 -2.03 -0.10
CA ASP A 138 -10.64 -2.55 -1.27
C ASP A 138 -10.91 -1.64 -2.47
N TYR A 139 -9.96 -0.81 -2.82
CA TYR A 139 -10.01 -0.02 -4.04
C TYR A 139 -9.38 -0.79 -5.19
N ILE A 140 -9.88 -0.53 -6.38
CA ILE A 140 -9.33 -1.07 -7.64
C ILE A 140 -8.65 0.07 -8.39
N TRP A 141 -7.35 -0.08 -8.63
CA TRP A 141 -6.66 0.79 -9.57
C TRP A 141 -6.85 0.24 -10.98
N TYR A 142 -7.73 0.88 -11.73
CA TYR A 142 -8.00 0.50 -13.11
C TYR A 142 -6.97 1.08 -14.08
N ASN A 143 -6.30 0.20 -14.87
CA ASN A 143 -5.36 0.59 -15.91
C ASN A 143 -5.83 0.07 -17.28
N PRO A 144 -6.55 0.87 -18.07
CA PRO A 144 -7.04 0.47 -19.39
C PRO A 144 -5.93 0.25 -20.42
N ALA A 145 -4.78 0.90 -20.22
CA ALA A 145 -3.64 0.82 -21.13
C ALA A 145 -2.78 -0.44 -21.00
N THR A 146 -3.12 -1.36 -20.09
CA THR A 146 -2.40 -2.63 -19.95
C THR A 146 -2.40 -3.38 -21.29
N PRO A 147 -1.24 -3.71 -21.88
CA PRO A 147 -1.20 -4.41 -23.15
C PRO A 147 -1.82 -5.81 -23.05
N PRO A 148 -2.33 -6.37 -24.17
CA PRO A 148 -2.75 -7.76 -24.19
C PRO A 148 -1.58 -8.66 -23.82
N ASN A 149 -1.77 -9.56 -22.87
CA ASN A 149 -0.75 -10.55 -22.53
C ASN A 149 -0.94 -11.84 -23.32
N VAL A 150 0.01 -12.75 -23.24
CA VAL A 150 0.01 -14.05 -23.91
C VAL A 150 -1.25 -14.87 -23.57
N TYR A 151 -1.79 -14.68 -22.38
CA TYR A 151 -2.98 -15.41 -21.89
C TYR A 151 -4.29 -14.96 -22.54
N SER A 152 -4.34 -13.72 -23.07
CA SER A 152 -5.50 -13.22 -23.82
C SER A 152 -5.47 -13.63 -25.32
N ARG A 153 -4.35 -14.17 -25.82
CA ARG A 153 -4.17 -14.60 -27.20
C ARG A 153 -4.35 -16.11 -27.42
N GLY A 154 -5.16 -16.77 -26.62
CA GLY A 154 -5.57 -18.17 -26.88
C GLY A 154 -4.80 -19.24 -26.12
N GLY A 155 -3.91 -18.90 -25.17
CA GLY A 155 -3.25 -19.92 -24.35
C GLY A 155 -4.18 -20.57 -23.36
N TYR A 156 -4.88 -19.78 -22.52
CA TYR A 156 -5.68 -20.28 -21.41
C TYR A 156 -7.12 -19.73 -21.32
N GLY A 157 -7.62 -19.13 -22.41
CA GLY A 157 -9.01 -18.64 -22.47
C GLY A 157 -9.35 -17.54 -21.44
N ARG A 158 -8.39 -16.71 -21.06
CA ARG A 158 -8.56 -15.67 -20.05
C ARG A 158 -8.73 -14.28 -20.65
N THR A 159 -9.52 -13.47 -19.97
CA THR A 159 -9.57 -12.04 -20.23
C THR A 159 -8.31 -11.34 -19.72
N LYS A 160 -7.99 -10.22 -20.35
CA LYS A 160 -6.91 -9.32 -19.93
C LYS A 160 -7.20 -8.78 -18.51
N LYS A 161 -6.22 -8.83 -17.62
CA LYS A 161 -6.28 -8.13 -16.36
C LYS A 161 -5.88 -6.66 -16.55
N SER A 162 -6.75 -5.73 -16.17
CA SER A 162 -6.55 -4.29 -16.30
C SER A 162 -6.69 -3.56 -14.97
N HIS A 163 -6.36 -4.23 -13.87
CA HIS A 163 -6.46 -3.64 -12.54
C HIS A 163 -5.39 -4.15 -11.59
N GLU A 164 -5.18 -3.40 -10.53
CA GLU A 164 -4.42 -3.77 -9.35
C GLU A 164 -5.25 -3.49 -8.10
N TYR A 165 -4.95 -4.17 -7.01
CA TYR A 165 -5.63 -3.97 -5.74
C TYR A 165 -4.95 -2.85 -4.97
N CYS A 166 -5.75 -1.97 -4.35
CA CYS A 166 -5.30 -0.96 -3.41
C CYS A 166 -6.06 -1.17 -2.11
N PHE A 167 -5.54 -2.01 -1.23
CA PHE A 167 -6.16 -2.28 0.06
C PHE A 167 -5.88 -1.13 1.01
N TRP A 168 -6.94 -0.54 1.56
CA TRP A 168 -6.85 0.45 2.61
C TRP A 168 -7.08 -0.20 3.96
N PHE A 169 -6.06 -0.15 4.79
CA PHE A 169 -6.08 -0.62 6.15
C PHE A 169 -6.03 0.53 7.15
N SER A 170 -6.60 0.32 8.33
CA SER A 170 -6.42 1.17 9.51
C SER A 170 -5.87 0.34 10.67
N LYS A 171 -5.25 1.04 11.65
CA LYS A 171 -4.82 0.43 12.90
C LYS A 171 -5.94 0.39 13.93
N GLY A 172 -6.79 1.40 13.96
CA GLY A 172 -7.94 1.53 14.87
C GLY A 172 -9.24 1.82 14.14
N SER A 173 -10.30 2.08 14.88
CA SER A 173 -11.63 2.41 14.37
C SER A 173 -11.79 3.88 13.95
N ASP A 174 -10.93 4.78 14.45
CA ASP A 174 -11.05 6.23 14.29
C ASP A 174 -10.00 6.78 13.32
N TRP A 175 -9.98 6.23 12.09
CA TRP A 175 -9.05 6.71 11.06
C TRP A 175 -9.42 8.10 10.57
N THR A 176 -8.37 8.91 10.27
CA THR A 176 -8.55 10.24 9.71
C THR A 176 -8.98 10.13 8.23
N PHE A 177 -10.15 10.70 7.92
CA PHE A 177 -10.68 10.75 6.56
C PHE A 177 -11.53 12.00 6.34
N GLU A 178 -11.18 12.79 5.32
CA GLU A 178 -11.95 13.95 4.89
C GLU A 178 -12.65 13.65 3.57
N LEU A 179 -13.98 13.62 3.59
CA LEU A 179 -14.80 13.28 2.43
C LEU A 179 -15.00 14.46 1.49
N ASP A 180 -15.08 15.68 2.01
CA ASP A 180 -15.49 16.86 1.25
C ASP A 180 -14.60 17.15 0.03
N PRO A 181 -13.25 17.01 0.11
CA PRO A 181 -12.39 17.27 -1.05
C PRO A 181 -12.63 16.34 -2.24
N ILE A 182 -13.21 15.16 -2.01
CA ILE A 182 -13.46 14.15 -3.06
C ILE A 182 -14.92 14.05 -3.47
N ARG A 183 -15.81 14.79 -2.84
CA ARG A 183 -17.23 14.83 -3.21
C ARG A 183 -17.42 15.40 -4.61
N LYS A 184 -18.28 14.76 -5.37
CA LYS A 184 -18.77 15.28 -6.64
C LYS A 184 -20.21 15.73 -6.46
N PRO A 185 -20.64 16.77 -7.20
CA PRO A 185 -22.06 17.13 -7.22
C PRO A 185 -22.92 15.93 -7.61
N TYR A 186 -24.08 15.83 -7.03
CA TYR A 186 -25.04 14.81 -7.44
C TYR A 186 -25.40 14.95 -8.92
N SER A 187 -25.66 13.83 -9.58
CA SER A 187 -26.27 13.86 -10.91
C SER A 187 -27.61 14.59 -10.86
N LYS A 188 -28.05 15.17 -12.00
CA LYS A 188 -29.32 15.86 -12.08
C LYS A 188 -30.50 14.98 -11.65
N ASP A 189 -30.44 13.68 -11.92
CA ASP A 189 -31.50 12.74 -11.57
C ASP A 189 -31.49 12.44 -10.06
N MET A 190 -30.31 12.29 -9.45
CA MET A 190 -30.19 12.11 -7.99
C MET A 190 -30.66 13.39 -7.27
N GLN A 191 -30.32 14.59 -7.79
CA GLN A 191 -30.79 15.85 -7.21
C GLN A 191 -32.32 15.95 -7.24
N LYS A 192 -32.95 15.58 -8.34
CA LYS A 192 -34.43 15.52 -8.44
C LYS A 192 -35.06 14.59 -7.41
N TYR A 193 -34.41 13.41 -7.20
CA TYR A 193 -34.86 12.44 -6.20
C TYR A 193 -34.78 13.02 -4.79
N LEU A 194 -33.65 13.66 -4.44
CA LEU A 194 -33.45 14.31 -3.14
C LEU A 194 -34.40 15.48 -2.91
N ASP A 195 -34.73 16.22 -3.96
CA ASP A 195 -35.70 17.33 -3.92
C ASP A 195 -37.19 16.86 -3.89
N GLY A 196 -37.43 15.55 -3.79
CA GLY A 196 -38.77 14.96 -3.80
C GLY A 196 -39.50 15.05 -5.14
N LYS A 197 -38.78 15.37 -6.24
CA LYS A 197 -39.31 15.51 -7.61
C LYS A 197 -39.00 14.29 -8.49
N GLY A 198 -38.33 13.28 -7.94
CA GLY A 198 -38.08 12.00 -8.61
C GLY A 198 -39.27 11.07 -8.45
N LYS A 199 -39.80 10.57 -9.57
CA LYS A 199 -40.75 9.46 -9.57
C LYS A 199 -40.01 8.15 -9.47
#